data_48c5c748c6b45fbf090b97ef07a33c06
#
_entry.id   48c5c748c6b45fbf090b97ef07a33c06
#
_cell.length_a   1.000
_cell.length_b   1.000
_cell.length_c   1.000
_cell.angle_alpha   90.00
_cell.angle_beta   90.00
_cell.angle_gamma   90.00
#
_symmetry.space_group_name_H-M   'P 1'
#
loop_
_entity.id
_entity.type
_entity.pdbx_description
1 polymer ?
#
loop_
_entity_poly.entity_id
_entity_poly.type
_entity_poly.pdbx_seq_one_letter_code
_entity_poly.pdbx_strand_id
1 'polypeptide(L)'
;MTGETVPDEATRRLRGLVAARSVADRERVGLEAVDPDEAMSRGPGADDVTGRLESALSAQARPDDEVGDPLEYQRALDTLLWATRGAARKLDADPAAPLTPTEAMVFEAVIRTDGSRPSLQVRADAVDANHPTAGDWSGTLAQTQERLRGPIAAVGRVEPANPSGRNFFGTCWVVDAGAGLALTNRHVVEAIWRRIQLRMQRTERGFRILDGAFVDFVGESGSGRTHRFKVVEAVVPTDDGPGFERLDASVLKLEPIGAGGLPPAVTVRADPDGPAGNLFSFCVVGFPGPPAFLGGVHEGVDWTWVNTTLFGNRYGVKRLAPGTAHRPLGSFDDDPHRWVFGHDPTTLGGNSGSPLLNWLDPEPGGFGLHFAGASVDTNIAHGIGACAEQLRALGVPVQEPAP
;
A
#
# COMPACT_ATOMS: atom_id res chain seq x y z
N MET A 1 -10.19 34.46 -16.73
CA MET A 1 -10.23 33.66 -15.49
C MET A 1 -9.59 32.34 -15.81
N THR A 2 -8.29 32.22 -15.54
CA THR A 2 -7.50 31.02 -15.73
C THR A 2 -7.81 30.13 -14.54
N GLY A 3 -8.52 29.02 -14.78
CA GLY A 3 -8.80 28.02 -13.75
C GLY A 3 -7.49 27.36 -13.34
N GLU A 4 -6.98 27.69 -12.19
CA GLU A 4 -5.92 26.97 -11.51
C GLU A 4 -6.47 25.57 -11.17
N THR A 5 -6.02 24.54 -11.91
CA THR A 5 -6.32 23.16 -11.58
C THR A 5 -5.57 22.81 -10.30
N VAL A 6 -6.28 22.67 -9.19
CA VAL A 6 -5.72 22.18 -7.93
C VAL A 6 -5.12 20.79 -8.19
N PRO A 7 -3.82 20.56 -7.89
CA PRO A 7 -3.17 19.27 -8.08
C PRO A 7 -3.93 18.16 -7.35
N ASP A 8 -4.04 16.97 -7.95
CA ASP A 8 -4.68 15.84 -7.29
C ASP A 8 -3.84 15.31 -6.12
N GLU A 9 -4.43 14.48 -5.28
CA GLU A 9 -3.83 13.94 -4.06
C GLU A 9 -2.55 13.15 -4.33
N ALA A 10 -2.53 12.35 -5.40
CA ALA A 10 -1.38 11.55 -5.78
C ALA A 10 -0.15 12.42 -6.10
N THR A 11 -0.39 13.55 -6.77
CA THR A 11 0.65 14.53 -7.10
C THR A 11 1.20 15.23 -5.87
N ARG A 12 0.32 15.59 -4.91
CA ARG A 12 0.75 16.26 -3.68
C ARG A 12 1.59 15.33 -2.80
N ARG A 13 1.23 14.04 -2.75
CA ARG A 13 2.03 13.01 -2.05
C ARG A 13 3.40 12.83 -2.66
N LEU A 14 3.48 12.76 -3.97
CA LEU A 14 4.76 12.61 -4.66
C LEU A 14 5.67 13.82 -4.42
N ARG A 15 5.13 15.03 -4.33
CA ARG A 15 5.93 16.19 -3.93
C ARG A 15 6.55 16.02 -2.56
N GLY A 16 5.78 15.54 -1.57
CA GLY A 16 6.31 15.21 -0.25
C GLY A 16 7.36 14.09 -0.31
N LEU A 17 7.13 13.06 -1.13
CA LEU A 17 8.03 11.94 -1.32
C LEU A 17 9.32 12.34 -2.04
N VAL A 18 9.24 13.17 -3.08
CA VAL A 18 10.42 13.69 -3.80
C VAL A 18 11.21 14.63 -2.90
N ALA A 19 10.55 15.48 -2.10
CA ALA A 19 11.21 16.33 -1.11
C ALA A 19 11.89 15.51 0.00
N ALA A 20 11.22 14.48 0.54
CA ALA A 20 11.78 13.56 1.53
C ALA A 20 12.98 12.78 0.97
N ARG A 21 12.93 12.38 -0.30
CA ARG A 21 14.03 11.69 -1.01
C ARG A 21 15.25 12.58 -1.13
N SER A 22 15.07 13.86 -1.47
CA SER A 22 16.17 14.83 -1.55
C SER A 22 16.87 15.06 -0.21
N VAL A 23 16.15 14.92 0.92
CA VAL A 23 16.72 15.02 2.29
C VAL A 23 17.47 13.74 2.65
N ALA A 24 16.89 12.56 2.38
CA ALA A 24 17.55 11.26 2.67
C ALA A 24 18.82 11.06 1.83
N ASP A 25 18.85 11.53 0.58
CA ASP A 25 20.06 11.51 -0.26
C ASP A 25 21.14 12.47 0.24
N ARG A 26 20.77 13.62 0.84
CA ARG A 26 21.72 14.55 1.49
C ARG A 26 22.35 13.97 2.76
N GLU A 27 21.63 13.18 3.53
CA GLU A 27 22.16 12.50 4.73
C GLU A 27 23.08 11.32 4.38
N ARG A 28 22.90 10.71 3.21
CA ARG A 28 23.69 9.57 2.74
C ARG A 28 25.03 9.98 2.12
N VAL A 29 25.09 11.17 1.53
CA VAL A 29 26.34 11.76 1.00
C VAL A 29 26.96 12.58 2.12
N GLY A 30 27.71 11.92 2.99
CA GLY A 30 28.53 12.58 4.00
C GLY A 30 29.42 13.64 3.38
N LEU A 31 29.17 14.90 3.75
CA LEU A 31 30.09 16.03 3.80
C LEU A 31 31.23 16.06 2.75
N GLU A 32 30.90 16.36 1.50
CA GLU A 32 31.74 17.24 0.69
C GLU A 32 30.82 17.93 -0.34
N ALA A 33 31.01 19.25 -0.45
CA ALA A 33 30.12 20.15 -1.16
C ALA A 33 29.98 19.81 -2.66
N VAL A 34 28.83 19.28 -3.04
CA VAL A 34 28.39 19.24 -4.44
C VAL A 34 27.29 20.29 -4.60
N ASP A 35 27.45 21.13 -5.62
CA ASP A 35 26.52 22.19 -6.00
C ASP A 35 25.09 21.59 -6.18
N PRO A 36 24.05 22.15 -5.55
CA PRO A 36 22.68 21.64 -5.65
C PRO A 36 22.17 21.57 -7.10
N ASP A 37 22.60 22.44 -7.97
CA ASP A 37 22.20 22.47 -9.38
C ASP A 37 22.88 21.36 -10.21
N GLU A 38 24.04 20.84 -9.80
CA GLU A 38 24.73 19.75 -10.45
C GLU A 38 24.16 18.37 -10.06
N ALA A 39 23.61 18.22 -8.86
CA ALA A 39 22.98 16.99 -8.40
C ALA A 39 21.62 16.75 -9.06
N MET A 40 20.89 17.80 -9.42
CA MET A 40 19.60 17.70 -10.13
C MET A 40 19.77 17.37 -11.63
N SER A 41 20.94 17.58 -12.24
CA SER A 41 21.17 17.37 -13.67
C SER A 41 21.63 15.94 -14.04
N ARG A 42 21.85 15.03 -13.08
CA ARG A 42 22.43 13.70 -13.29
C ARG A 42 21.53 12.50 -12.98
N GLY A 43 20.23 12.70 -12.78
CA GLY A 43 19.27 11.60 -12.77
C GLY A 43 19.15 10.97 -14.17
N PRO A 44 18.89 9.65 -14.30
CA PRO A 44 18.62 9.05 -15.60
C PRO A 44 17.40 9.75 -16.22
N GLY A 45 17.58 10.32 -17.41
CA GLY A 45 16.51 11.01 -18.13
C GLY A 45 15.34 10.08 -18.47
N ALA A 46 14.15 10.63 -18.70
CA ALA A 46 12.93 9.88 -19.02
C ALA A 46 13.12 8.86 -20.15
N ASP A 47 13.97 9.17 -21.12
CA ASP A 47 14.28 8.28 -22.26
C ASP A 47 15.16 7.08 -21.85
N ASP A 48 16.05 7.23 -20.86
CA ASP A 48 16.87 6.14 -20.33
C ASP A 48 16.03 5.17 -19.48
N VAL A 49 15.18 5.69 -18.62
CA VAL A 49 14.20 4.89 -17.83
C VAL A 49 13.27 4.12 -18.76
N THR A 50 12.80 4.77 -19.82
CA THR A 50 11.91 4.20 -20.83
C THR A 50 12.58 3.09 -21.64
N GLY A 51 13.81 3.31 -22.13
CA GLY A 51 14.55 2.34 -22.92
C GLY A 51 14.92 1.08 -22.12
N ARG A 52 15.26 1.22 -20.86
CA ARG A 52 15.53 0.09 -19.94
C ARG A 52 14.28 -0.73 -19.66
N LEU A 53 13.13 -0.09 -19.46
CA LEU A 53 11.86 -0.75 -19.27
C LEU A 53 11.43 -1.53 -20.52
N GLU A 54 11.54 -0.97 -21.71
CA GLU A 54 11.28 -1.65 -22.98
C GLU A 54 12.16 -2.87 -23.19
N SER A 55 13.44 -2.76 -22.88
CA SER A 55 14.40 -3.86 -22.99
C SER A 55 14.09 -4.99 -22.01
N ALA A 56 13.71 -4.66 -20.77
CA ALA A 56 13.32 -5.63 -19.75
C ALA A 56 12.03 -6.37 -20.12
N LEU A 57 11.05 -5.68 -20.70
CA LEU A 57 9.77 -6.25 -21.13
C LEU A 57 9.93 -7.14 -22.38
N SER A 58 10.83 -6.78 -23.28
CA SER A 58 11.11 -7.55 -24.50
C SER A 58 11.88 -8.85 -24.21
N ALA A 59 12.61 -8.91 -23.09
CA ALA A 59 13.43 -10.06 -22.71
C ALA A 59 12.67 -11.17 -21.96
N GLN A 60 11.42 -10.95 -21.57
CA GLN A 60 10.64 -11.93 -20.81
C GLN A 60 9.81 -12.85 -21.69
N ALA A 61 10.21 -14.14 -21.72
CA ALA A 61 9.38 -15.22 -22.20
C ALA A 61 8.16 -15.40 -21.25
N ARG A 62 6.99 -15.70 -21.82
CA ARG A 62 5.72 -15.91 -21.11
C ARG A 62 5.86 -16.96 -20.01
N PRO A 63 5.26 -16.76 -18.83
CA PRO A 63 4.93 -17.87 -17.95
C PRO A 63 3.70 -18.58 -18.50
N ASP A 64 3.82 -19.86 -18.85
CA ASP A 64 2.80 -20.60 -19.61
C ASP A 64 1.54 -21.03 -18.83
N ASP A 65 1.42 -20.82 -17.52
CA ASP A 65 0.45 -21.66 -16.79
C ASP A 65 -0.67 -20.99 -15.97
N GLU A 66 -0.78 -19.65 -15.84
CA GLU A 66 -1.87 -19.06 -15.00
C GLU A 66 -2.33 -17.65 -15.43
N VAL A 67 -2.15 -17.21 -16.63
CA VAL A 67 -2.51 -15.84 -17.06
C VAL A 67 -3.80 -15.86 -17.87
N GLY A 68 -4.82 -15.15 -17.38
CA GLY A 68 -5.98 -14.76 -18.17
C GLY A 68 -5.55 -14.10 -19.49
N ASP A 69 -6.49 -13.90 -20.40
CA ASP A 69 -6.31 -13.46 -21.78
C ASP A 69 -4.99 -12.72 -22.06
N PRO A 70 -4.10 -13.24 -22.94
CA PRO A 70 -2.83 -12.63 -23.30
C PRO A 70 -2.94 -11.18 -23.79
N LEU A 71 -4.09 -10.80 -24.36
CA LEU A 71 -4.38 -9.42 -24.78
C LEU A 71 -4.67 -8.49 -23.59
N GLU A 72 -5.26 -9.01 -22.52
CA GLU A 72 -5.49 -8.25 -21.30
C GLU A 72 -4.17 -7.99 -20.56
N TYR A 73 -3.29 -8.98 -20.55
CA TYR A 73 -1.91 -8.85 -20.06
C TYR A 73 -1.13 -7.78 -20.83
N GLN A 74 -1.14 -7.84 -22.16
CA GLN A 74 -0.44 -6.88 -22.98
C GLN A 74 -0.97 -5.45 -22.80
N ARG A 75 -2.29 -5.29 -22.72
CA ARG A 75 -2.92 -3.97 -22.44
C ARG A 75 -2.57 -3.41 -21.06
N ALA A 76 -2.52 -4.26 -20.04
CA ALA A 76 -2.10 -3.84 -18.71
C ALA A 76 -0.62 -3.41 -18.71
N LEU A 77 0.22 -4.13 -19.44
CA LEU A 77 1.63 -3.83 -19.63
C LEU A 77 1.82 -2.50 -20.37
N ASP A 78 1.11 -2.31 -21.48
CA ASP A 78 1.15 -1.08 -22.28
C ASP A 78 0.66 0.11 -21.47
N THR A 79 -0.33 -0.08 -20.62
CA THR A 79 -0.87 0.96 -19.73
C THR A 79 0.17 1.35 -18.65
N LEU A 80 0.86 0.38 -18.07
CA LEU A 80 1.93 0.60 -17.08
C LEU A 80 3.12 1.33 -17.72
N LEU A 81 3.55 0.88 -18.90
CA LEU A 81 4.60 1.54 -19.68
C LEU A 81 4.26 2.98 -20.02
N TRP A 82 3.04 3.20 -20.49
CA TRP A 82 2.56 4.53 -20.80
C TRP A 82 2.51 5.43 -19.57
N ALA A 83 2.04 4.90 -18.44
CA ALA A 83 1.97 5.63 -17.18
C ALA A 83 3.37 6.00 -16.64
N THR A 84 4.33 5.06 -16.69
CA THR A 84 5.73 5.30 -16.28
C THR A 84 6.39 6.36 -17.13
N ARG A 85 6.24 6.28 -18.46
CA ARG A 85 6.74 7.31 -19.39
C ARG A 85 6.09 8.66 -19.16
N GLY A 86 4.78 8.66 -18.89
CA GLY A 86 4.02 9.88 -18.60
C GLY A 86 4.51 10.53 -17.31
N ALA A 87 4.68 9.76 -16.26
CA ALA A 87 5.15 10.22 -14.96
C ALA A 87 6.59 10.75 -15.01
N ALA A 88 7.50 10.00 -15.60
CA ALA A 88 8.90 10.40 -15.74
C ALA A 88 9.03 11.72 -16.52
N ARG A 89 8.38 11.84 -17.67
CA ARG A 89 8.41 13.09 -18.47
C ARG A 89 7.79 14.28 -17.75
N LYS A 90 6.71 14.06 -17.00
CA LYS A 90 6.07 15.12 -16.22
C LYS A 90 6.99 15.61 -15.10
N LEU A 91 7.65 14.69 -14.38
CA LEU A 91 8.55 15.03 -13.29
C LEU A 91 9.87 15.65 -13.79
N ASP A 92 10.36 15.24 -14.97
CA ASP A 92 11.52 15.87 -15.63
C ASP A 92 11.22 17.30 -16.08
N ALA A 93 9.99 17.54 -16.58
CA ALA A 93 9.56 18.86 -17.05
C ALA A 93 9.16 19.80 -15.90
N ASP A 94 8.52 19.26 -14.87
CA ASP A 94 8.07 19.94 -13.66
C ASP A 94 8.04 18.95 -12.51
N PRO A 95 9.01 18.98 -11.55
CA PRO A 95 9.01 18.13 -10.36
C PRO A 95 7.72 18.25 -9.52
N ALA A 96 6.94 19.28 -9.79
CA ALA A 96 5.66 19.56 -9.16
C ALA A 96 4.44 19.12 -9.99
N ALA A 97 4.63 18.48 -11.14
CA ALA A 97 3.54 18.08 -12.03
C ALA A 97 2.54 17.08 -11.41
N PRO A 98 1.24 17.19 -11.71
CA PRO A 98 0.24 16.26 -11.21
C PRO A 98 0.42 14.86 -11.83
N LEU A 99 0.55 13.82 -10.99
CA LEU A 99 0.56 12.42 -11.41
C LEU A 99 -0.83 11.81 -11.29
N THR A 100 -1.14 10.90 -12.21
CA THR A 100 -2.31 10.04 -12.10
C THR A 100 -2.05 8.96 -11.05
N PRO A 101 -3.08 8.26 -10.51
CA PRO A 101 -2.89 7.18 -9.56
C PRO A 101 -2.03 6.03 -10.08
N THR A 102 -2.16 5.72 -11.37
CA THR A 102 -1.35 4.69 -12.03
C THR A 102 0.11 5.12 -12.12
N GLU A 103 0.38 6.40 -12.41
CA GLU A 103 1.71 6.97 -12.37
C GLU A 103 2.29 6.99 -10.94
N ALA A 104 1.45 7.26 -9.92
CA ALA A 104 1.86 7.23 -8.51
C ALA A 104 2.19 5.81 -8.02
N MET A 105 1.40 4.80 -8.39
CA MET A 105 1.63 3.38 -8.03
C MET A 105 3.01 2.87 -8.44
N VAL A 106 3.59 3.42 -9.50
CA VAL A 106 4.93 3.04 -9.98
C VAL A 106 6.02 3.35 -8.95
N PHE A 107 5.79 4.34 -8.08
CA PHE A 107 6.76 4.80 -7.08
C PHE A 107 6.50 4.25 -5.66
N GLU A 108 5.46 3.44 -5.45
CA GLU A 108 5.07 2.93 -4.12
C GLU A 108 5.79 1.64 -3.68
N ALA A 109 6.94 1.31 -4.29
CA ALA A 109 7.65 0.08 -3.94
C ALA A 109 8.76 0.33 -2.91
N VAL A 110 8.63 -0.28 -1.74
CA VAL A 110 9.72 -0.41 -0.77
C VAL A 110 10.16 -1.86 -0.70
N ILE A 111 11.40 -2.13 -1.03
CA ILE A 111 11.94 -3.48 -1.11
C ILE A 111 13.37 -3.51 -0.59
N ARG A 112 13.61 -4.32 0.45
CA ARG A 112 14.97 -4.63 0.88
C ARG A 112 15.48 -5.86 0.13
N THR A 113 16.46 -5.64 -0.73
CA THR A 113 17.04 -6.67 -1.60
C THR A 113 18.01 -7.60 -0.88
N ASP A 114 18.32 -7.33 0.39
CA ASP A 114 19.15 -8.17 1.25
C ASP A 114 18.40 -9.39 1.82
N GLY A 115 17.10 -9.52 1.54
CA GLY A 115 16.25 -10.59 2.06
C GLY A 115 15.83 -10.42 3.51
N SER A 116 16.24 -9.34 4.20
CA SER A 116 15.92 -9.10 5.61
C SER A 116 14.44 -8.78 5.86
N ARG A 117 13.69 -8.43 4.82
CA ARG A 117 12.27 -8.10 4.86
C ARG A 117 11.49 -8.95 3.86
N PRO A 118 11.12 -10.20 4.22
CA PRO A 118 10.38 -11.09 3.34
C PRO A 118 8.94 -10.61 3.11
N SER A 119 8.35 -11.09 2.01
CA SER A 119 6.92 -10.97 1.74
C SER A 119 6.34 -12.37 1.58
N LEU A 120 5.79 -12.92 2.66
CA LEU A 120 5.38 -14.32 2.77
C LEU A 120 3.95 -14.51 2.28
N GLN A 121 3.70 -15.55 1.47
CA GLN A 121 2.36 -15.87 1.02
C GLN A 121 1.52 -16.40 2.19
N VAL A 122 0.28 -15.89 2.30
CA VAL A 122 -0.72 -16.41 3.22
C VAL A 122 -1.45 -17.58 2.56
N ARG A 123 -1.68 -18.65 3.34
CA ARG A 123 -2.48 -19.83 2.97
C ARG A 123 -3.28 -20.29 4.18
N ALA A 124 -4.60 -20.37 4.03
CA ALA A 124 -5.53 -20.70 5.11
C ALA A 124 -5.29 -19.80 6.35
N ASP A 125 -5.18 -18.49 6.12
CA ASP A 125 -4.94 -17.46 7.13
C ASP A 125 -3.67 -17.65 7.96
N ALA A 126 -2.65 -18.29 7.40
CA ALA A 126 -1.35 -18.53 8.02
C ALA A 126 -0.22 -18.37 7.02
N VAL A 127 1.01 -18.21 7.51
CA VAL A 127 2.24 -18.20 6.72
C VAL A 127 3.11 -19.39 7.11
N ASP A 128 3.93 -19.87 6.18
CA ASP A 128 4.92 -20.90 6.48
C ASP A 128 6.14 -20.26 7.18
N ALA A 129 6.22 -20.41 8.50
CA ALA A 129 7.34 -19.91 9.29
C ALA A 129 8.69 -20.56 8.94
N ASN A 130 8.68 -21.73 8.29
CA ASN A 130 9.88 -22.45 7.84
C ASN A 130 10.21 -22.13 6.37
N HIS A 131 9.47 -21.22 5.72
CA HIS A 131 9.77 -20.83 4.35
C HIS A 131 11.21 -20.29 4.26
N PRO A 132 12.02 -20.68 3.26
CA PRO A 132 13.43 -20.25 3.17
C PRO A 132 13.63 -18.74 3.24
N THR A 133 12.67 -17.94 2.75
CA THR A 133 12.74 -16.48 2.80
C THR A 133 12.32 -15.89 4.14
N ALA A 134 11.80 -16.69 5.10
CA ALA A 134 11.42 -16.17 6.42
C ALA A 134 12.65 -15.70 7.22
N GLY A 135 13.83 -16.33 6.99
CA GLY A 135 15.09 -15.89 7.59
C GLY A 135 15.00 -15.77 9.12
N ASP A 136 15.49 -14.66 9.64
CA ASP A 136 15.50 -14.35 11.09
C ASP A 136 14.09 -14.21 11.70
N TRP A 137 13.06 -14.04 10.89
CA TRP A 137 11.67 -13.91 11.34
C TRP A 137 11.01 -15.26 11.66
N SER A 138 11.63 -16.38 11.27
CA SER A 138 11.09 -17.73 11.43
C SER A 138 10.60 -18.02 12.85
N GLY A 139 11.44 -17.69 13.87
CA GLY A 139 11.09 -17.89 15.28
C GLY A 139 9.88 -17.08 15.72
N THR A 140 9.83 -15.79 15.36
CA THR A 140 8.71 -14.91 15.71
C THR A 140 7.42 -15.36 15.01
N LEU A 141 7.50 -15.69 13.72
CA LEU A 141 6.36 -16.20 12.95
C LEU A 141 5.78 -17.47 13.56
N ALA A 142 6.63 -18.42 13.93
CA ALA A 142 6.18 -19.66 14.57
C ALA A 142 5.46 -19.43 15.92
N GLN A 143 5.96 -18.47 16.71
CA GLN A 143 5.38 -18.13 18.03
C GLN A 143 4.07 -17.35 17.91
N THR A 144 3.89 -16.56 16.84
CA THR A 144 2.76 -15.63 16.71
C THR A 144 1.65 -16.16 15.80
N GLN A 145 1.90 -17.20 15.02
CA GLN A 145 1.04 -17.69 13.95
C GLN A 145 -0.41 -17.91 14.37
N GLU A 146 -0.66 -18.60 15.50
CA GLU A 146 -2.03 -18.92 15.90
C GLU A 146 -2.85 -17.68 16.26
N ARG A 147 -2.25 -16.72 16.95
CA ARG A 147 -2.94 -15.46 17.31
C ARG A 147 -3.12 -14.51 16.13
N LEU A 148 -2.33 -14.65 15.06
CA LEU A 148 -2.47 -13.85 13.85
C LEU A 148 -3.54 -14.38 12.88
N ARG A 149 -4.05 -15.61 13.00
CA ARG A 149 -5.05 -16.16 12.06
C ARG A 149 -6.28 -15.28 11.93
N GLY A 150 -6.86 -14.84 13.04
CA GLY A 150 -8.01 -13.95 13.04
C GLY A 150 -7.74 -12.61 12.35
N PRO A 151 -6.71 -11.86 12.78
CA PRO A 151 -6.30 -10.64 12.10
C PRO A 151 -5.98 -10.80 10.61
N ILE A 152 -5.29 -11.88 10.20
CA ILE A 152 -5.01 -12.16 8.79
C ILE A 152 -6.31 -12.43 8.01
N ALA A 153 -7.25 -13.20 8.57
CA ALA A 153 -8.54 -13.46 7.95
C ALA A 153 -9.35 -12.17 7.71
N ALA A 154 -9.20 -11.18 8.61
CA ALA A 154 -9.90 -9.91 8.54
C ALA A 154 -9.37 -8.93 7.48
N VAL A 155 -8.23 -9.21 6.85
CA VAL A 155 -7.69 -8.38 5.78
C VAL A 155 -8.24 -8.80 4.43
N GLY A 156 -8.82 -7.87 3.68
CA GLY A 156 -9.47 -8.10 2.40
C GLY A 156 -8.88 -7.26 1.27
N ARG A 157 -8.97 -7.80 0.05
CA ARG A 157 -8.61 -7.10 -1.19
C ARG A 157 -9.81 -6.33 -1.71
N VAL A 158 -9.66 -5.01 -1.87
CA VAL A 158 -10.67 -4.14 -2.48
C VAL A 158 -10.56 -4.27 -4.00
N GLU A 159 -11.62 -4.71 -4.66
CA GLU A 159 -11.56 -5.16 -6.05
C GLU A 159 -12.80 -4.78 -6.88
N PRO A 160 -12.69 -4.71 -8.23
CA PRO A 160 -13.85 -4.55 -9.12
C PRO A 160 -14.67 -5.84 -9.23
N ALA A 161 -15.76 -5.77 -10.02
CA ALA A 161 -16.62 -6.94 -10.28
C ALA A 161 -15.85 -8.13 -10.88
N ASN A 162 -14.91 -7.84 -11.78
CA ASN A 162 -14.04 -8.83 -12.43
C ASN A 162 -12.58 -8.58 -12.01
N PRO A 163 -12.16 -9.09 -10.85
CA PRO A 163 -10.81 -8.88 -10.36
C PRO A 163 -9.79 -9.76 -11.07
N SER A 164 -8.55 -9.29 -11.06
CA SER A 164 -7.38 -10.10 -11.38
C SER A 164 -6.25 -9.76 -10.40
N GLY A 165 -5.19 -10.54 -10.36
CA GLY A 165 -4.01 -10.22 -9.56
C GLY A 165 -3.35 -8.86 -9.86
N ARG A 166 -3.80 -8.21 -10.93
CA ARG A 166 -3.30 -6.90 -11.41
C ARG A 166 -4.37 -5.81 -11.47
N ASN A 167 -5.65 -6.17 -11.28
CA ASN A 167 -6.77 -5.26 -11.37
C ASN A 167 -7.57 -5.28 -10.06
N PHE A 168 -7.09 -4.54 -9.09
CA PHE A 168 -7.75 -4.30 -7.80
C PHE A 168 -7.39 -2.88 -7.32
N PHE A 169 -8.04 -2.40 -6.28
CA PHE A 169 -7.92 -1.00 -5.83
C PHE A 169 -6.94 -0.84 -4.67
N GLY A 170 -6.82 -1.85 -3.81
CA GLY A 170 -6.00 -1.80 -2.61
C GLY A 170 -6.42 -2.84 -1.59
N THR A 171 -6.07 -2.59 -0.35
CA THR A 171 -6.31 -3.43 0.82
C THR A 171 -7.28 -2.73 1.78
N CYS A 172 -8.07 -3.48 2.52
CA CYS A 172 -8.83 -3.01 3.68
C CYS A 172 -8.82 -4.09 4.77
N TRP A 173 -9.32 -3.75 5.96
CA TRP A 173 -9.47 -4.72 7.04
C TRP A 173 -10.68 -4.41 7.92
N VAL A 174 -11.33 -5.47 8.42
CA VAL A 174 -12.54 -5.35 9.22
C VAL A 174 -12.21 -4.72 10.57
N VAL A 175 -12.89 -3.61 10.89
CA VAL A 175 -12.76 -2.88 12.16
C VAL A 175 -14.01 -3.01 13.02
N ASP A 176 -15.17 -3.32 12.43
CA ASP A 176 -16.41 -3.66 13.11
C ASP A 176 -17.23 -4.65 12.26
N ALA A 177 -17.19 -5.92 12.63
CA ALA A 177 -17.89 -6.97 11.91
C ALA A 177 -19.43 -6.86 12.08
N GLY A 178 -19.90 -6.41 13.22
CA GLY A 178 -21.33 -6.24 13.50
C GLY A 178 -21.95 -5.10 12.69
N ALA A 179 -21.24 -3.98 12.60
CA ALA A 179 -21.63 -2.85 11.79
C ALA A 179 -21.22 -3.00 10.31
N GLY A 180 -20.44 -4.00 9.94
CA GLY A 180 -19.98 -4.22 8.56
C GLY A 180 -18.96 -3.18 8.10
N LEU A 181 -18.06 -2.72 8.98
CA LEU A 181 -17.12 -1.66 8.68
C LEU A 181 -15.70 -2.20 8.43
N ALA A 182 -15.07 -1.72 7.36
CA ALA A 182 -13.67 -1.98 7.03
C ALA A 182 -12.90 -0.68 6.82
N LEU A 183 -11.70 -0.58 7.39
CA LEU A 183 -10.80 0.56 7.24
C LEU A 183 -9.89 0.38 6.02
N THR A 184 -9.70 1.44 5.26
CA THR A 184 -8.81 1.53 4.09
C THR A 184 -8.28 2.93 3.93
N ASN A 185 -7.52 3.21 2.87
CA ASN A 185 -7.11 4.58 2.55
C ASN A 185 -8.16 5.34 1.74
N ARG A 186 -8.13 6.66 1.86
CA ARG A 186 -8.96 7.56 1.05
C ARG A 186 -8.64 7.43 -0.44
N HIS A 187 -7.37 7.36 -0.83
CA HIS A 187 -6.99 7.23 -2.23
C HIS A 187 -7.47 5.89 -2.85
N VAL A 188 -7.68 4.83 -2.05
CA VAL A 188 -8.32 3.59 -2.52
C VAL A 188 -9.77 3.86 -2.90
N VAL A 189 -10.51 4.65 -2.10
CA VAL A 189 -11.88 5.09 -2.44
C VAL A 189 -11.88 5.98 -3.70
N GLU A 190 -10.89 6.86 -3.85
CA GLU A 190 -10.72 7.67 -5.06
C GLU A 190 -10.44 6.80 -6.30
N ALA A 191 -9.68 5.70 -6.16
CA ALA A 191 -9.47 4.75 -7.24
C ALA A 191 -10.76 4.01 -7.63
N ILE A 192 -11.60 3.64 -6.64
CA ILE A 192 -12.95 3.11 -6.90
C ILE A 192 -13.77 4.16 -7.68
N TRP A 193 -13.81 5.42 -7.20
CA TRP A 193 -14.55 6.51 -7.86
C TRP A 193 -14.14 6.66 -9.33
N ARG A 194 -12.87 6.71 -9.63
CA ARG A 194 -12.38 6.86 -11.01
C ARG A 194 -12.81 5.72 -11.92
N ARG A 195 -12.96 4.51 -11.38
CA ARG A 195 -13.33 3.32 -12.15
C ARG A 195 -14.83 3.20 -12.39
N ILE A 196 -15.64 3.53 -11.39
CA ILE A 196 -17.08 3.29 -11.41
C ILE A 196 -17.94 4.51 -11.05
N GLN A 197 -17.44 5.73 -11.30
CA GLN A 197 -18.10 6.99 -10.93
C GLN A 197 -19.60 7.06 -11.31
N LEU A 198 -20.00 6.49 -12.44
CA LEU A 198 -21.40 6.44 -12.88
C LEU A 198 -22.29 5.56 -11.99
N ARG A 199 -21.70 4.73 -11.12
CA ARG A 199 -22.38 3.85 -10.16
C ARG A 199 -22.17 4.33 -8.72
N MET A 200 -21.71 5.55 -8.52
CA MET A 200 -21.51 6.16 -7.21
C MET A 200 -22.31 7.46 -7.10
N GLN A 201 -22.89 7.66 -5.94
CA GLN A 201 -23.62 8.88 -5.59
C GLN A 201 -22.91 9.57 -4.43
N ARG A 202 -22.63 10.86 -4.57
CA ARG A 202 -22.04 11.66 -3.49
C ARG A 202 -23.05 11.82 -2.35
N THR A 203 -22.57 11.70 -1.11
CA THR A 203 -23.33 11.96 0.10
C THR A 203 -22.60 13.03 0.92
N GLU A 204 -23.17 13.48 2.03
CA GLU A 204 -22.53 14.44 2.94
C GLU A 204 -21.23 13.88 3.57
N ARG A 205 -21.15 12.55 3.77
CA ARG A 205 -20.01 11.88 4.42
C ARG A 205 -19.10 11.11 3.46
N GLY A 206 -19.36 11.17 2.15
CA GLY A 206 -18.58 10.42 1.18
C GLY A 206 -19.38 9.95 -0.03
N PHE A 207 -19.54 8.64 -0.20
CA PHE A 207 -20.15 8.06 -1.38
C PHE A 207 -21.03 6.86 -1.04
N ARG A 208 -22.22 6.79 -1.63
CA ARG A 208 -23.01 5.58 -1.77
C ARG A 208 -22.59 4.87 -3.03
N ILE A 209 -22.29 3.58 -2.96
CA ILE A 209 -21.83 2.75 -4.07
C ILE A 209 -22.96 1.80 -4.48
N LEU A 210 -23.48 1.98 -5.68
CA LEU A 210 -24.63 1.19 -6.16
C LEU A 210 -24.20 -0.21 -6.59
N ASP A 211 -23.04 -0.31 -7.27
CA ASP A 211 -22.47 -1.57 -7.74
C ASP A 211 -21.03 -1.40 -8.24
N GLY A 212 -20.29 -2.50 -8.39
CA GLY A 212 -19.01 -2.56 -9.07
C GLY A 212 -17.77 -2.49 -8.17
N ALA A 213 -17.93 -2.41 -6.84
CA ALA A 213 -16.85 -2.52 -5.87
C ALA A 213 -17.14 -3.62 -4.85
N PHE A 214 -16.13 -4.43 -4.55
CA PHE A 214 -16.20 -5.60 -3.68
C PHE A 214 -14.97 -5.70 -2.79
N VAL A 215 -15.07 -6.51 -1.74
CA VAL A 215 -13.94 -6.93 -0.92
C VAL A 215 -13.92 -8.45 -0.87
N ASP A 216 -12.77 -9.06 -1.20
CA ASP A 216 -12.54 -10.50 -1.02
C ASP A 216 -11.56 -10.73 0.14
N PHE A 217 -12.02 -11.44 1.16
CA PHE A 217 -11.24 -11.75 2.36
C PHE A 217 -10.37 -13.00 2.23
N VAL A 218 -10.45 -13.74 1.14
CA VAL A 218 -9.53 -14.84 0.85
C VAL A 218 -8.36 -14.32 0.01
N GLY A 219 -8.54 -14.14 -1.27
CA GLY A 219 -7.50 -13.66 -2.19
C GLY A 219 -6.14 -14.37 -2.04
N GLU A 220 -6.15 -15.67 -1.68
CA GLU A 220 -4.95 -16.47 -1.45
C GLU A 220 -4.53 -17.22 -2.72
N SER A 221 -3.23 -17.35 -2.92
CA SER A 221 -2.67 -18.05 -4.08
C SER A 221 -3.08 -19.52 -4.12
N GLY A 222 -3.73 -19.92 -5.22
CA GLY A 222 -4.11 -21.33 -5.48
C GLY A 222 -5.29 -21.83 -4.65
N SER A 223 -5.99 -20.97 -3.88
CA SER A 223 -7.10 -21.43 -3.03
C SER A 223 -8.36 -21.79 -3.81
N GLY A 224 -8.61 -21.15 -4.95
CA GLY A 224 -9.87 -21.26 -5.70
C GLY A 224 -11.13 -20.81 -4.92
N ARG A 225 -10.95 -20.38 -3.66
CA ARG A 225 -12.02 -19.93 -2.76
C ARG A 225 -12.11 -18.41 -2.78
N THR A 226 -13.31 -17.89 -2.53
CA THR A 226 -13.58 -16.47 -2.35
C THR A 226 -14.51 -16.27 -1.15
N HIS A 227 -14.35 -15.15 -0.45
CA HIS A 227 -15.26 -14.71 0.61
C HIS A 227 -15.55 -13.24 0.40
N ARG A 228 -16.47 -12.97 -0.54
CA ARG A 228 -16.71 -11.64 -1.10
C ARG A 228 -17.89 -10.92 -0.44
N PHE A 229 -17.71 -9.62 -0.27
CA PHE A 229 -18.71 -8.68 0.21
C PHE A 229 -18.85 -7.53 -0.79
N LYS A 230 -20.03 -6.98 -0.90
CA LYS A 230 -20.30 -5.78 -1.71
C LYS A 230 -19.94 -4.55 -0.89
N VAL A 231 -19.23 -3.59 -1.49
CA VAL A 231 -19.05 -2.26 -0.91
C VAL A 231 -20.27 -1.43 -1.28
N VAL A 232 -21.02 -0.94 -0.28
CA VAL A 232 -22.26 -0.17 -0.50
C VAL A 232 -22.12 1.30 -0.13
N GLU A 233 -21.15 1.63 0.73
CA GLU A 233 -20.85 3.01 1.12
C GLU A 233 -19.36 3.17 1.40
N ALA A 234 -18.84 4.37 1.14
CA ALA A 234 -17.51 4.79 1.55
C ALA A 234 -17.62 6.13 2.29
N VAL A 235 -17.18 6.16 3.55
CA VAL A 235 -17.08 7.38 4.36
C VAL A 235 -15.66 7.92 4.20
N VAL A 236 -15.53 9.19 3.85
CA VAL A 236 -14.25 9.87 3.64
C VAL A 236 -14.12 11.08 4.55
N PRO A 237 -12.92 11.46 5.00
CA PRO A 237 -12.71 12.70 5.73
C PRO A 237 -13.16 13.92 4.92
N THR A 238 -13.61 14.95 5.61
CA THR A 238 -14.04 16.21 5.00
C THR A 238 -12.92 17.23 4.84
N ASP A 239 -11.77 16.99 5.45
CA ASP A 239 -10.57 17.80 5.35
C ASP A 239 -10.00 17.79 3.93
N ASP A 240 -9.55 18.96 3.47
CA ASP A 240 -9.03 19.19 2.11
C ASP A 240 -7.57 19.69 2.12
N GLY A 241 -6.83 19.52 3.23
CA GLY A 241 -5.43 19.92 3.35
C GLY A 241 -4.53 19.21 2.31
N PRO A 242 -3.37 19.80 1.95
CA PRO A 242 -2.39 19.19 1.05
C PRO A 242 -1.53 18.12 1.77
N GLY A 243 -1.06 17.13 1.03
CA GLY A 243 -0.06 16.16 1.52
C GLY A 243 -0.44 15.45 2.82
N PHE A 244 0.43 15.50 3.83
CA PHE A 244 0.21 14.91 5.15
C PHE A 244 -0.67 15.77 6.08
N GLU A 245 -1.09 16.96 5.67
CA GLU A 245 -2.11 17.74 6.40
C GLU A 245 -3.46 17.04 6.40
N ARG A 246 -3.65 16.08 5.51
CA ARG A 246 -4.89 15.36 5.28
C ARG A 246 -4.77 13.90 5.70
N LEU A 247 -5.75 13.42 6.46
CA LEU A 247 -5.81 12.00 6.80
C LEU A 247 -6.17 11.15 5.57
N ASP A 248 -5.27 10.24 5.20
CA ASP A 248 -5.51 9.27 4.14
C ASP A 248 -6.13 7.98 4.67
N ALA A 249 -7.28 8.11 5.27
CA ALA A 249 -8.09 7.00 5.76
C ALA A 249 -9.53 7.15 5.28
N SER A 250 -10.22 6.03 5.12
CA SER A 250 -11.64 5.94 4.76
C SER A 250 -12.24 4.66 5.32
N VAL A 251 -13.54 4.67 5.55
CA VAL A 251 -14.28 3.50 6.01
C VAL A 251 -15.21 3.02 4.91
N LEU A 252 -15.14 1.72 4.61
CA LEU A 252 -16.05 1.04 3.70
C LEU A 252 -17.15 0.35 4.50
N LYS A 253 -18.39 0.49 4.06
CA LYS A 253 -19.54 -0.29 4.53
C LYS A 253 -19.72 -1.49 3.61
N LEU A 254 -19.73 -2.67 4.22
CA LEU A 254 -19.77 -3.95 3.52
C LEU A 254 -21.10 -4.67 3.77
N GLU A 255 -21.65 -5.27 2.71
CA GLU A 255 -22.83 -6.15 2.77
C GLU A 255 -22.50 -7.54 2.21
N PRO A 256 -23.04 -8.62 2.79
CA PRO A 256 -22.81 -9.97 2.30
C PRO A 256 -23.43 -10.18 0.91
N ILE A 257 -22.76 -10.97 0.05
CA ILE A 257 -23.29 -11.40 -1.25
C ILE A 257 -24.00 -12.73 -1.14
N GLY A 258 -23.77 -13.50 -0.12
CA GLY A 258 -24.33 -14.83 0.12
C GLY A 258 -24.43 -15.16 1.60
N ALA A 259 -24.50 -16.45 1.90
CA ALA A 259 -24.47 -16.92 3.29
C ALA A 259 -23.05 -16.76 3.85
N GLY A 260 -22.94 -16.20 5.05
CA GLY A 260 -21.67 -16.00 5.77
C GLY A 260 -21.54 -14.56 6.28
N GLY A 261 -20.97 -14.42 7.48
CA GLY A 261 -20.63 -13.14 8.08
C GLY A 261 -19.23 -12.68 7.74
N LEU A 262 -18.90 -11.44 8.05
CA LEU A 262 -17.55 -10.92 7.98
C LEU A 262 -16.60 -11.71 8.90
N PRO A 263 -15.31 -11.77 8.59
CA PRO A 263 -14.30 -12.22 9.54
C PRO A 263 -14.38 -11.40 10.84
N PRO A 264 -13.91 -11.94 11.98
CA PRO A 264 -13.79 -11.18 13.22
C PRO A 264 -13.01 -9.89 13.00
N ALA A 265 -13.49 -8.79 13.62
CA ALA A 265 -12.81 -7.50 13.50
C ALA A 265 -11.41 -7.54 14.16
N VAL A 266 -10.46 -6.83 13.56
CA VAL A 266 -9.19 -6.52 14.22
C VAL A 266 -9.42 -5.36 15.17
N THR A 267 -8.98 -5.49 16.41
CA THR A 267 -8.99 -4.40 17.37
C THR A 267 -8.15 -3.23 16.86
N VAL A 268 -8.76 -2.05 16.79
CA VAL A 268 -8.09 -0.80 16.40
C VAL A 268 -7.55 -0.13 17.65
N ARG A 269 -6.21 -0.07 17.82
CA ARG A 269 -5.59 0.39 19.07
C ARG A 269 -4.98 1.77 18.93
N ALA A 270 -5.39 2.69 19.81
CA ALA A 270 -4.74 3.96 20.01
C ALA A 270 -3.51 3.76 20.92
N ASP A 271 -2.45 3.18 20.38
CA ASP A 271 -1.17 3.10 21.08
C ASP A 271 -0.35 4.35 20.75
N PRO A 272 -0.25 5.34 21.66
CA PRO A 272 0.47 6.59 21.39
C PRO A 272 1.97 6.39 21.30
N ASP A 273 2.51 5.33 21.91
CA ASP A 273 3.93 5.03 21.95
C ASP A 273 4.32 3.91 20.95
N GLY A 274 3.35 3.22 20.34
CA GLY A 274 3.57 2.05 19.51
C GLY A 274 4.62 2.23 18.40
N PRO A 275 4.55 3.29 17.59
CA PRO A 275 5.57 3.55 16.58
C PRO A 275 6.77 4.35 17.08
N ALA A 276 6.77 4.84 18.31
CA ALA A 276 7.82 5.74 18.82
C ALA A 276 9.10 5.00 19.23
N GLY A 277 9.03 3.70 19.47
CA GLY A 277 10.20 2.88 19.82
C GLY A 277 11.02 2.53 18.59
N ASN A 278 12.31 2.90 18.58
CA ASN A 278 13.24 2.32 17.63
C ASN A 278 13.20 0.79 17.72
N LEU A 279 13.03 0.12 16.57
CA LEU A 279 13.01 -1.34 16.45
C LEU A 279 11.72 -2.04 16.95
N PHE A 280 10.63 -1.31 17.14
CA PHE A 280 9.34 -1.94 17.36
C PHE A 280 8.99 -2.88 16.19
N SER A 281 8.87 -4.18 16.50
CA SER A 281 8.67 -5.25 15.51
C SER A 281 7.17 -5.53 15.33
N PHE A 282 6.74 -5.63 14.08
CA PHE A 282 5.34 -5.86 13.70
C PHE A 282 5.24 -6.53 12.32
N CYS A 283 4.04 -6.79 11.85
CA CYS A 283 3.83 -7.22 10.48
C CYS A 283 2.77 -6.38 9.76
N VAL A 284 2.92 -6.30 8.44
CA VAL A 284 1.93 -5.75 7.52
C VAL A 284 1.25 -6.90 6.80
N VAL A 285 -0.08 -6.89 6.71
CA VAL A 285 -0.84 -7.87 5.93
C VAL A 285 -1.60 -7.15 4.83
N GLY A 286 -1.42 -7.58 3.57
CA GLY A 286 -2.06 -6.91 2.45
C GLY A 286 -1.91 -7.67 1.13
N PHE A 287 -2.23 -6.96 0.05
CA PHE A 287 -2.26 -7.51 -1.30
C PHE A 287 -1.33 -6.72 -2.21
N PRO A 288 -0.02 -7.03 -2.24
CA PRO A 288 0.91 -6.36 -3.14
C PRO A 288 0.54 -6.60 -4.60
N GLY A 289 0.44 -5.55 -5.37
CA GLY A 289 0.26 -5.55 -6.82
C GLY A 289 1.58 -5.78 -7.55
N PRO A 290 1.54 -5.96 -8.87
CA PRO A 290 2.74 -6.11 -9.66
C PRO A 290 3.59 -4.83 -9.61
N PRO A 291 4.92 -4.97 -9.53
CA PRO A 291 5.81 -3.82 -9.57
C PRO A 291 5.84 -3.18 -10.97
N ALA A 292 6.36 -1.96 -11.02
CA ALA A 292 6.59 -1.27 -12.28
C ALA A 292 7.66 -1.95 -13.15
N PHE A 293 8.63 -2.60 -12.51
CA PHE A 293 9.73 -3.26 -13.20
C PHE A 293 9.59 -4.78 -13.12
N LEU A 294 9.66 -5.44 -14.26
CA LEU A 294 9.54 -6.90 -14.35
C LEU A 294 10.90 -7.62 -14.30
N GLY A 295 12.01 -6.90 -14.40
CA GLY A 295 13.37 -7.47 -14.31
C GLY A 295 14.45 -6.41 -14.44
N GLY A 296 15.72 -6.84 -14.38
CA GLY A 296 16.88 -5.96 -14.41
C GLY A 296 17.18 -5.28 -13.08
N VAL A 297 18.22 -4.45 -13.06
CA VAL A 297 18.60 -3.65 -11.87
C VAL A 297 18.20 -2.20 -12.12
N HIS A 298 17.31 -1.67 -11.30
CA HIS A 298 16.85 -0.29 -11.38
C HIS A 298 16.93 0.34 -9.99
N GLU A 299 17.52 1.51 -9.88
CA GLU A 299 17.74 2.23 -8.61
C GLU A 299 18.40 1.37 -7.51
N GLY A 300 19.32 0.48 -7.92
CA GLY A 300 20.02 -0.43 -7.00
C GLY A 300 19.20 -1.66 -6.56
N VAL A 301 17.99 -1.83 -7.06
CA VAL A 301 17.11 -2.98 -6.79
C VAL A 301 17.19 -3.98 -7.93
N ASP A 302 17.54 -5.24 -7.64
CA ASP A 302 17.44 -6.35 -8.59
C ASP A 302 15.98 -6.82 -8.68
N TRP A 303 15.25 -6.29 -9.65
CA TRP A 303 13.84 -6.60 -9.87
C TRP A 303 13.62 -8.02 -10.39
N THR A 304 14.62 -8.66 -10.99
CA THR A 304 14.54 -10.08 -11.35
C THR A 304 14.47 -10.93 -10.09
N TRP A 305 15.37 -10.67 -9.12
CA TRP A 305 15.34 -11.35 -7.83
C TRP A 305 14.04 -11.06 -7.06
N VAL A 306 13.60 -9.81 -7.04
CA VAL A 306 12.35 -9.40 -6.41
C VAL A 306 11.17 -10.19 -6.97
N ASN A 307 11.00 -10.20 -8.28
CA ASN A 307 9.88 -10.88 -8.92
C ASN A 307 9.92 -12.39 -8.71
N THR A 308 11.09 -13.02 -8.94
CA THR A 308 11.20 -14.48 -8.93
C THR A 308 11.36 -15.07 -7.55
N THR A 309 12.19 -14.47 -6.70
CA THR A 309 12.54 -15.02 -5.39
C THR A 309 11.62 -14.49 -4.28
N LEU A 310 11.44 -13.17 -4.20
CA LEU A 310 10.66 -12.56 -3.12
C LEU A 310 9.15 -12.74 -3.33
N PHE A 311 8.66 -12.54 -4.55
CA PHE A 311 7.23 -12.64 -4.85
C PHE A 311 6.82 -13.92 -5.60
N GLY A 312 7.76 -14.69 -6.18
CA GLY A 312 7.47 -15.89 -6.96
C GLY A 312 6.56 -15.58 -8.15
N ASN A 313 6.66 -14.39 -8.72
CA ASN A 313 5.81 -13.83 -9.78
C ASN A 313 4.30 -13.83 -9.46
N ARG A 314 3.91 -13.84 -8.17
CA ARG A 314 2.52 -13.90 -7.70
C ARG A 314 2.14 -12.61 -7.00
N TYR A 315 1.23 -11.85 -7.61
CA TYR A 315 0.75 -10.54 -7.18
C TYR A 315 -0.76 -10.53 -6.97
N GLY A 316 -1.25 -9.54 -6.21
CA GLY A 316 -2.66 -9.44 -5.86
C GLY A 316 -3.15 -10.60 -4.98
N VAL A 317 -2.24 -11.33 -4.36
CA VAL A 317 -2.53 -12.39 -3.39
C VAL A 317 -2.15 -11.93 -1.99
N LYS A 318 -2.87 -12.42 -0.97
CA LYS A 318 -2.64 -12.06 0.42
C LYS A 318 -1.24 -12.45 0.86
N ARG A 319 -0.53 -11.50 1.48
CA ARG A 319 0.83 -11.67 1.99
C ARG A 319 0.99 -11.03 3.36
N LEU A 320 1.94 -11.55 4.12
CA LEU A 320 2.41 -10.99 5.37
C LEU A 320 3.88 -10.58 5.20
N ALA A 321 4.19 -9.35 5.55
CA ALA A 321 5.54 -8.79 5.52
C ALA A 321 5.94 -8.32 6.92
N PRO A 322 6.93 -8.98 7.57
CA PRO A 322 7.47 -8.53 8.84
C PRO A 322 8.41 -7.34 8.67
N GLY A 323 8.54 -6.54 9.71
CA GLY A 323 9.49 -5.44 9.75
C GLY A 323 9.45 -4.64 11.04
N THR A 324 10.03 -3.45 10.99
CA THR A 324 10.19 -2.57 12.14
C THR A 324 9.82 -1.13 11.80
N ALA A 325 9.39 -0.35 12.80
CA ALA A 325 9.35 1.10 12.72
C ALA A 325 10.78 1.65 12.88
N HIS A 326 11.16 2.59 12.04
CA HIS A 326 12.51 3.19 12.07
C HIS A 326 12.50 4.72 11.97
N ARG A 327 11.38 5.33 11.64
CA ARG A 327 11.19 6.78 11.72
C ARG A 327 9.98 7.07 12.61
N PRO A 328 10.16 7.75 13.76
CA PRO A 328 9.08 7.99 14.71
C PRO A 328 8.04 8.99 14.18
N LEU A 329 6.89 9.04 14.84
CA LEU A 329 5.87 10.06 14.62
C LEU A 329 6.46 11.47 14.69
N GLY A 330 6.10 12.34 13.72
CA GLY A 330 6.56 13.70 13.62
C GLY A 330 8.03 13.86 13.20
N SER A 331 8.62 12.84 12.59
CA SER A 331 9.94 12.89 11.97
C SER A 331 9.91 13.32 10.49
N PHE A 332 8.73 13.56 9.94
CA PHE A 332 8.54 14.08 8.59
C PHE A 332 8.20 15.56 8.66
N ASP A 333 8.97 16.40 7.95
CA ASP A 333 8.83 17.87 8.00
C ASP A 333 7.46 18.35 7.47
N ASP A 334 6.86 17.60 6.53
CA ASP A 334 5.57 17.92 5.90
C ASP A 334 4.37 17.33 6.66
N ASP A 335 4.57 16.80 7.88
CA ASP A 335 3.53 16.23 8.74
C ASP A 335 3.21 17.15 9.93
N PRO A 336 2.39 18.21 9.77
CA PRO A 336 2.10 19.19 10.81
C PRO A 336 1.31 18.60 11.98
N HIS A 337 0.58 17.51 11.74
CA HIS A 337 -0.24 16.84 12.75
C HIS A 337 0.50 15.74 13.49
N ARG A 338 1.71 15.38 13.05
CA ARG A 338 2.50 14.29 13.60
C ARG A 338 1.76 12.95 13.57
N TRP A 339 1.02 12.70 12.49
CA TRP A 339 0.25 11.47 12.28
C TRP A 339 1.03 10.35 11.62
N VAL A 340 2.19 10.68 11.03
CA VAL A 340 2.91 9.81 10.11
C VAL A 340 4.20 9.31 10.74
N PHE A 341 4.50 8.02 10.52
CA PHE A 341 5.75 7.39 10.88
C PHE A 341 6.29 6.51 9.75
N GLY A 342 7.59 6.23 9.78
CA GLY A 342 8.26 5.41 8.78
C GLY A 342 8.48 3.98 9.23
N HIS A 343 8.35 3.03 8.28
CA HIS A 343 8.53 1.61 8.53
C HIS A 343 9.16 0.89 7.33
N ASP A 344 9.69 -0.34 7.53
CA ASP A 344 10.50 -1.04 6.54
C ASP A 344 10.01 -2.43 6.04
N PRO A 345 8.84 -2.98 6.40
CA PRO A 345 8.30 -4.16 5.74
C PRO A 345 8.24 -4.01 4.23
N THR A 346 8.48 -5.09 3.49
CA THR A 346 8.36 -5.07 2.02
C THR A 346 6.92 -4.86 1.59
N THR A 347 6.68 -3.78 0.85
CA THR A 347 5.37 -3.45 0.26
C THR A 347 5.51 -3.08 -1.22
N LEU A 348 4.40 -3.18 -1.93
CA LEU A 348 4.23 -2.71 -3.32
C LEU A 348 2.89 -1.97 -3.41
N GLY A 349 2.65 -1.28 -4.52
CA GLY A 349 1.34 -0.74 -4.84
C GLY A 349 0.25 -1.80 -4.63
N GLY A 350 -0.89 -1.40 -4.04
CA GLY A 350 -1.94 -2.34 -3.62
C GLY A 350 -1.89 -2.75 -2.13
N ASN A 351 -0.76 -2.55 -1.43
CA ASN A 351 -0.73 -2.63 0.03
C ASN A 351 -1.40 -1.41 0.70
N SER A 352 -1.69 -0.36 -0.04
CA SER A 352 -2.43 0.79 0.47
C SER A 352 -3.70 0.35 1.19
N GLY A 353 -3.88 0.78 2.46
CA GLY A 353 -4.96 0.36 3.34
C GLY A 353 -4.65 -0.88 4.19
N SER A 354 -3.45 -1.43 4.12
CA SER A 354 -3.02 -2.56 4.97
C SER A 354 -2.90 -2.14 6.43
N PRO A 355 -3.34 -2.99 7.38
CA PRO A 355 -3.05 -2.79 8.79
C PRO A 355 -1.59 -3.08 9.10
N LEU A 356 -1.02 -2.30 10.02
CA LEU A 356 0.18 -2.66 10.75
C LEU A 356 -0.26 -3.32 12.05
N LEU A 357 0.08 -4.62 12.22
CA LEU A 357 -0.38 -5.45 13.33
C LEU A 357 0.73 -5.61 14.37
N ASN A 358 0.44 -5.23 15.61
CA ASN A 358 1.32 -5.55 16.74
C ASN A 358 1.21 -7.05 17.06
N TRP A 359 2.04 -7.85 16.45
CA TRP A 359 2.03 -9.31 16.60
C TRP A 359 2.61 -9.80 17.93
N LEU A 360 3.28 -8.94 18.68
CA LEU A 360 3.83 -9.29 20.00
C LEU A 360 2.74 -9.30 21.08
N ASP A 361 1.64 -8.58 20.87
CA ASP A 361 0.52 -8.59 21.79
C ASP A 361 -0.16 -9.96 21.84
N PRO A 362 -0.69 -10.37 22.99
CA PRO A 362 -1.53 -11.56 23.10
C PRO A 362 -2.74 -11.53 22.16
N GLU A 363 -3.31 -10.36 21.94
CA GLU A 363 -4.38 -10.07 20.98
C GLU A 363 -3.86 -9.05 19.95
N PRO A 364 -3.31 -9.51 18.82
CA PRO A 364 -2.75 -8.61 17.82
C PRO A 364 -3.77 -7.60 17.33
N GLY A 365 -3.51 -6.32 17.58
CA GLY A 365 -4.32 -5.20 17.13
C GLY A 365 -3.64 -4.39 16.02
N GLY A 366 -4.45 -3.65 15.27
CA GLY A 366 -3.96 -2.67 14.29
C GLY A 366 -3.60 -1.36 15.00
N PHE A 367 -2.35 -0.93 14.88
CA PHE A 367 -1.84 0.34 15.43
C PHE A 367 -1.42 1.34 14.36
N GLY A 368 -1.38 0.91 13.09
CA GLY A 368 -1.03 1.75 11.95
C GLY A 368 -1.82 1.38 10.70
N LEU A 369 -1.92 2.34 9.78
CA LEU A 369 -2.55 2.20 8.47
C LEU A 369 -1.53 2.58 7.39
N HIS A 370 -1.04 1.60 6.65
CA HIS A 370 -0.10 1.82 5.54
C HIS A 370 -0.77 2.57 4.40
N PHE A 371 -0.08 3.58 3.83
CA PHE A 371 -0.64 4.34 2.72
C PHE A 371 0.35 4.71 1.61
N ALA A 372 1.67 4.66 1.84
CA ALA A 372 2.64 5.03 0.80
C ALA A 372 4.04 4.44 1.06
N GLY A 373 4.90 4.46 0.02
CA GLY A 373 6.34 4.36 0.13
C GLY A 373 7.00 5.73 -0.03
N ALA A 374 8.00 6.05 0.77
CA ALA A 374 8.73 7.32 0.70
C ALA A 374 10.06 7.19 -0.06
N SER A 375 10.68 6.02 0.01
CA SER A 375 11.96 5.69 -0.65
C SER A 375 12.07 4.18 -0.79
N VAL A 376 13.17 3.69 -1.38
CA VAL A 376 13.43 2.23 -1.51
C VAL A 376 13.53 1.50 -0.17
N ASP A 377 13.69 2.21 0.93
CA ASP A 377 13.89 1.64 2.27
C ASP A 377 12.87 2.13 3.32
N THR A 378 11.94 3.02 2.96
CA THR A 378 11.00 3.62 3.90
C THR A 378 9.58 3.63 3.36
N ASN A 379 8.70 2.90 4.00
CA ASN A 379 7.24 3.01 3.88
C ASN A 379 6.71 4.04 4.88
N ILE A 380 5.49 4.51 4.63
CA ILE A 380 4.81 5.48 5.47
C ILE A 380 3.45 4.93 5.91
N ALA A 381 3.14 5.11 7.19
CA ALA A 381 1.84 4.76 7.76
C ALA A 381 1.32 5.87 8.67
N HIS A 382 -0.01 6.00 8.74
CA HIS A 382 -0.65 6.75 9.81
C HIS A 382 -0.59 5.96 11.11
N GLY A 383 -0.13 6.60 12.19
CA GLY A 383 -0.23 6.08 13.55
C GLY A 383 -1.67 6.24 14.07
N ILE A 384 -2.34 5.13 14.36
CA ILE A 384 -3.76 5.16 14.77
C ILE A 384 -3.96 5.98 16.05
N GLY A 385 -3.07 5.87 17.01
CA GLY A 385 -3.12 6.67 18.24
C GLY A 385 -3.05 8.18 17.97
N ALA A 386 -2.21 8.59 17.03
CA ALA A 386 -2.02 9.99 16.68
C ALA A 386 -3.23 10.61 15.95
N CYS A 387 -3.98 9.81 15.18
CA CYS A 387 -5.18 10.27 14.44
C CYS A 387 -6.49 9.64 14.95
N ALA A 388 -6.50 9.19 16.21
CA ALA A 388 -7.62 8.44 16.79
C ALA A 388 -8.95 9.21 16.78
N GLU A 389 -8.93 10.52 17.03
CA GLU A 389 -10.12 11.37 17.03
C GLU A 389 -10.75 11.41 15.62
N GLN A 390 -9.92 11.61 14.59
CA GLN A 390 -10.34 11.65 13.20
C GLN A 390 -10.89 10.30 12.74
N LEU A 391 -10.28 9.19 13.15
CA LEU A 391 -10.76 7.85 12.84
C LEU A 391 -12.10 7.57 13.53
N ARG A 392 -12.31 8.00 14.79
CA ARG A 392 -13.61 7.91 15.47
C ARG A 392 -14.68 8.74 14.77
N ALA A 393 -14.35 9.90 14.23
CA ALA A 393 -15.26 10.72 13.43
C ALA A 393 -15.72 10.01 12.14
N LEU A 394 -14.88 9.13 11.57
CA LEU A 394 -15.24 8.25 10.45
C LEU A 394 -16.09 7.04 10.90
N GLY A 395 -16.23 6.78 12.19
CA GLY A 395 -16.97 5.66 12.75
C GLY A 395 -16.10 4.44 13.10
N VAL A 396 -14.78 4.59 13.12
CA VAL A 396 -13.85 3.51 13.53
C VAL A 396 -13.88 3.35 15.06
N PRO A 397 -14.08 2.14 15.61
CA PRO A 397 -14.11 1.89 17.06
C PRO A 397 -12.67 1.82 17.63
N VAL A 398 -12.00 2.95 17.71
CA VAL A 398 -10.64 3.04 18.26
C VAL A 398 -10.66 2.86 19.78
N GLN A 399 -9.96 1.83 20.25
CA GLN A 399 -9.80 1.52 21.67
C GLN A 399 -8.58 2.25 22.26
N GLU A 400 -8.75 2.81 23.44
CA GLU A 400 -7.63 3.37 24.19
C GLU A 400 -6.71 2.25 24.70
N PRO A 401 -5.41 2.53 24.92
CA PRO A 401 -4.52 1.58 25.56
C PRO A 401 -5.06 1.20 26.95
N ALA A 402 -4.85 -0.05 27.33
CA ALA A 402 -5.16 -0.47 28.69
C ALA A 402 -4.31 0.35 29.69
N PRO A 403 -4.88 0.77 30.81
CA PRO A 403 -4.19 1.58 31.80
C PRO A 403 -3.00 0.85 32.45
#